data_bb7a52b967e9a26705776b05969bf11d
#
_entry.id   bb7a52b967e9a26705776b05969bf11d
#
_cell.length_a   1.000
_cell.length_b   1.000
_cell.length_c   1.000
_cell.angle_alpha   90.00
_cell.angle_beta   90.00
_cell.angle_gamma   90.00
#
_symmetry.space_group_name_H-M   'P 1'
#
loop_
_entity.id
_entity.type
_entity.pdbx_description
1 polymer ?
#
loop_
_entity_poly.entity_id
_entity_poly.type
_entity_poly.pdbx_seq_one_letter_code
_entity_poly.pdbx_strand_id
1 'polypeptide(L)'
;MPKLIVATALVVLAAAVALAAPVGSRGQAHAAAASGPLVVATGIGDPARIVATPDGQGFYVLAHDGTVHAYGDAVHRGDAQLPHAAVAMGVTSTGGGYWVFDANGCTQSFGDAGVFSQSVCGVHLNGSILDATTTADGKGYWLVASDGGMFTFGDAPFKGSMGGVRLNAPVVGMAPGPGGYWEVASDGGVFAFGVPFKGSMGGTRLNRPVAGMVGSGSGYLMVGADGGVFNFGNPFFGSLGAAPPSTDVVAVAPSFNEGVPNGYWMLDRGGEVFGFGGAWMPSGASAPAAPPSLTPAPAPAFADDAPDPDIVRDGAAWYMFTTGTTWGNNLGVLTSASPTAGWRTLSGKPYGSTALAGVPAWQRSGTQTSPGVYQWGGRWVMFYDAIDNASGKYCLSVATSPAPTTPFTDTSQGSFQCQVALGGSIDPSPMVDANGQPWLMWKSNDGSSLSVSDVWAAPLASDGATLAGAPQLVMAKDSAAHPWETTVDDPQMVWAGGRYLLFFTGGDWQSANYATGYAVCAGPAGPCTQPQAGPLLTSYGPAAGPGGGSLASDAAGNWFMAYAAWSPGCTSYGCGGKRQLYVSPITLR
;
A
#
# COMPACT_ATOMS: atom_id res chain seq x y z
N MET A 1 -43.18 -2.30 -32.88
CA MET A 1 -42.77 -3.31 -31.86
C MET A 1 -41.64 -4.11 -32.47
N PRO A 2 -40.38 -3.87 -32.16
CA PRO A 2 -39.30 -4.73 -32.62
C PRO A 2 -39.21 -5.95 -31.70
N LYS A 3 -39.09 -7.12 -32.31
CA LYS A 3 -38.97 -8.40 -31.63
C LYS A 3 -37.58 -8.53 -31.02
N LEU A 4 -37.54 -8.60 -29.69
CA LEU A 4 -36.37 -9.04 -28.97
C LEU A 4 -36.14 -10.52 -29.28
N ILE A 5 -35.07 -10.86 -29.97
CA ILE A 5 -34.69 -12.26 -30.21
C ILE A 5 -33.92 -12.70 -28.96
N VAL A 6 -34.63 -13.35 -28.05
CA VAL A 6 -34.00 -14.13 -26.98
C VAL A 6 -33.54 -15.44 -27.64
N ALA A 7 -32.27 -15.54 -27.97
CA ALA A 7 -31.68 -16.78 -28.44
C ALA A 7 -31.50 -17.71 -27.24
N THR A 8 -32.30 -18.76 -27.15
CA THR A 8 -32.14 -19.86 -26.22
C THR A 8 -30.89 -20.63 -26.61
N ALA A 9 -29.81 -20.52 -25.82
CA ALA A 9 -28.57 -21.22 -26.06
C ALA A 9 -28.74 -22.72 -25.77
N LEU A 10 -28.49 -23.53 -26.78
CA LEU A 10 -28.32 -24.97 -26.63
C LEU A 10 -26.95 -25.23 -26.03
N VAL A 11 -26.89 -25.59 -24.75
CA VAL A 11 -25.64 -25.97 -24.06
C VAL A 11 -25.25 -27.37 -24.52
N VAL A 12 -24.21 -27.47 -25.34
CA VAL A 12 -23.51 -28.74 -25.57
C VAL A 12 -22.48 -28.89 -24.46
N LEU A 13 -22.82 -29.71 -23.47
CA LEU A 13 -21.90 -30.12 -22.40
C LEU A 13 -20.88 -31.13 -22.97
N ALA A 14 -19.70 -30.69 -23.36
CA ALA A 14 -18.58 -31.58 -23.61
C ALA A 14 -17.86 -31.80 -22.29
N ALA A 15 -18.13 -32.92 -21.61
CA ALA A 15 -17.35 -33.37 -20.47
C ALA A 15 -15.97 -33.84 -20.98
N ALA A 16 -14.96 -32.99 -20.81
CA ALA A 16 -13.57 -33.39 -21.00
C ALA A 16 -13.08 -34.09 -19.73
N VAL A 17 -12.90 -35.39 -19.80
CA VAL A 17 -12.16 -36.19 -18.82
C VAL A 17 -10.69 -35.81 -18.94
N ALA A 18 -10.14 -35.16 -17.92
CA ALA A 18 -8.72 -34.84 -17.83
C ALA A 18 -7.93 -36.11 -17.52
N LEU A 19 -7.27 -36.67 -18.51
CA LEU A 19 -6.16 -37.61 -18.30
C LEU A 19 -4.91 -36.82 -17.93
N ALA A 20 -4.38 -37.04 -16.75
CA ALA A 20 -3.12 -36.48 -16.31
C ALA A 20 -1.98 -37.03 -17.19
N ALA A 21 -1.28 -36.13 -17.89
CA ALA A 21 -0.02 -36.42 -18.56
C ALA A 21 1.17 -35.93 -17.69
N PRO A 22 2.33 -36.61 -17.75
CA PRO A 22 3.43 -36.38 -16.83
C PRO A 22 4.14 -35.04 -17.10
N VAL A 23 4.53 -34.39 -16.00
CA VAL A 23 5.40 -33.19 -15.97
C VAL A 23 6.77 -33.55 -16.54
N GLY A 24 7.14 -32.95 -17.64
CA GLY A 24 8.46 -33.11 -18.23
C GLY A 24 8.73 -32.11 -19.36
N SER A 25 9.21 -30.93 -19.00
CA SER A 25 10.29 -30.22 -19.69
C SER A 25 10.53 -28.87 -19.00
N ARG A 26 11.71 -28.75 -18.39
CA ARG A 26 12.23 -27.47 -17.91
C ARG A 26 12.46 -26.57 -19.13
N GLY A 27 11.54 -25.63 -19.38
CA GLY A 27 11.79 -24.51 -20.28
C GLY A 27 12.90 -23.65 -19.66
N GLN A 28 13.99 -23.46 -20.40
CA GLN A 28 15.06 -22.54 -20.03
C GLN A 28 14.47 -21.13 -19.89
N ALA A 29 14.56 -20.59 -18.68
CA ALA A 29 14.37 -19.18 -18.45
C ALA A 29 15.49 -18.42 -19.16
N HIS A 30 15.17 -17.70 -20.23
CA HIS A 30 16.02 -16.64 -20.72
C HIS A 30 15.94 -15.51 -19.71
N ALA A 31 16.96 -15.43 -18.83
CA ALA A 31 17.19 -14.28 -17.99
C ALA A 31 17.72 -13.15 -18.86
N ALA A 32 16.84 -12.40 -19.52
CA ALA A 32 17.11 -10.99 -19.75
C ALA A 32 17.02 -10.34 -18.36
N ALA A 33 18.08 -9.64 -17.95
CA ALA A 33 18.03 -8.81 -16.77
C ALA A 33 16.94 -7.75 -17.03
N ALA A 34 15.74 -8.00 -16.56
CA ALA A 34 14.64 -7.07 -16.64
C ALA A 34 15.00 -5.93 -15.66
N SER A 35 15.34 -4.77 -16.20
CA SER A 35 15.11 -3.53 -15.47
C SER A 35 13.66 -3.58 -14.99
N GLY A 36 13.41 -3.37 -13.69
CA GLY A 36 12.05 -3.33 -13.14
C GLY A 36 11.15 -2.38 -13.93
N PRO A 37 9.83 -2.40 -13.69
CA PRO A 37 8.91 -1.51 -14.40
C PRO A 37 9.31 -0.05 -14.20
N LEU A 38 9.02 0.80 -15.18
CA LEU A 38 9.01 2.25 -14.98
C LEU A 38 7.69 2.64 -14.33
N VAL A 39 7.70 3.62 -13.44
CA VAL A 39 6.51 4.08 -12.70
C VAL A 39 6.32 5.57 -12.90
N VAL A 40 5.07 5.98 -13.05
CA VAL A 40 4.67 7.39 -12.99
C VAL A 40 3.38 7.52 -12.18
N ALA A 41 3.37 8.48 -11.24
CA ALA A 41 2.16 8.88 -10.55
C ALA A 41 1.35 9.81 -11.44
N THR A 42 0.09 9.46 -11.72
CA THR A 42 -0.81 10.28 -12.54
C THR A 42 -1.47 11.40 -11.74
N GLY A 43 -1.47 11.31 -10.42
CA GLY A 43 -2.21 12.22 -9.53
C GLY A 43 -3.71 11.97 -9.51
N ILE A 44 -4.19 10.90 -10.14
CA ILE A 44 -5.61 10.54 -10.21
C ILE A 44 -5.91 9.57 -9.07
N GLY A 45 -6.69 9.98 -8.09
CA GLY A 45 -7.14 9.08 -7.03
C GLY A 45 -8.30 8.19 -7.50
N ASP A 46 -8.26 6.90 -7.15
CA ASP A 46 -9.28 5.89 -7.48
C ASP A 46 -9.68 5.86 -8.95
N PRO A 47 -8.72 5.63 -9.88
CA PRO A 47 -8.99 5.56 -11.31
C PRO A 47 -9.79 4.30 -11.67
N ALA A 48 -10.62 4.41 -12.73
CA ALA A 48 -11.44 3.30 -13.21
C ALA A 48 -10.69 2.38 -14.18
N ARG A 49 -9.93 2.94 -15.14
CA ARG A 49 -9.36 2.17 -16.25
C ARG A 49 -8.12 2.82 -16.86
N ILE A 50 -7.22 2.00 -17.40
CA ILE A 50 -6.17 2.39 -18.34
C ILE A 50 -6.45 1.75 -19.69
N VAL A 51 -6.33 2.52 -20.79
CA VAL A 51 -6.58 2.04 -22.16
C VAL A 51 -5.49 2.57 -23.08
N ALA A 52 -4.88 1.68 -23.88
CA ALA A 52 -3.84 2.02 -24.83
C ALA A 52 -4.35 2.83 -26.03
N THR A 53 -3.50 3.67 -26.62
CA THR A 53 -3.68 4.14 -28.00
C THR A 53 -3.48 2.98 -28.98
N PRO A 54 -4.06 3.03 -30.21
CA PRO A 54 -4.00 1.91 -31.16
C PRO A 54 -2.59 1.49 -31.56
N ASP A 55 -1.64 2.42 -31.58
CA ASP A 55 -0.23 2.16 -31.91
C ASP A 55 0.64 1.85 -30.68
N GLY A 56 0.06 1.97 -29.45
CA GLY A 56 0.74 1.69 -28.19
C GLY A 56 1.78 2.71 -27.78
N GLN A 57 1.78 3.93 -28.36
CA GLN A 57 2.71 5.01 -28.01
C GLN A 57 2.14 5.96 -26.95
N GLY A 58 0.96 5.66 -26.42
CA GLY A 58 0.31 6.38 -25.35
C GLY A 58 -0.80 5.59 -24.69
N PHE A 59 -1.43 6.20 -23.71
CA PHE A 59 -2.56 5.63 -22.99
C PHE A 59 -3.47 6.70 -22.43
N TYR A 60 -4.70 6.30 -22.16
CA TYR A 60 -5.68 7.08 -21.41
C TYR A 60 -5.85 6.48 -20.02
N VAL A 61 -6.06 7.35 -19.02
CA VAL A 61 -6.57 6.96 -17.70
C VAL A 61 -7.94 7.58 -17.53
N LEU A 62 -8.94 6.75 -17.32
CA LEU A 62 -10.32 7.14 -17.04
C LEU A 62 -10.51 7.18 -15.52
N ALA A 63 -11.03 8.28 -14.99
CA ALA A 63 -11.48 8.37 -13.61
C ALA A 63 -12.97 8.00 -13.48
N HIS A 64 -13.40 7.57 -12.29
CA HIS A 64 -14.80 7.21 -12.03
C HIS A 64 -15.80 8.36 -12.21
N ASP A 65 -15.36 9.62 -12.12
CA ASP A 65 -16.19 10.80 -12.39
C ASP A 65 -16.39 11.09 -13.89
N GLY A 66 -15.76 10.31 -14.77
CA GLY A 66 -15.81 10.47 -16.21
C GLY A 66 -14.70 11.32 -16.82
N THR A 67 -13.81 11.88 -15.98
CA THR A 67 -12.63 12.63 -16.47
C THR A 67 -11.66 11.68 -17.19
N VAL A 68 -11.17 12.12 -18.37
CA VAL A 68 -10.24 11.37 -19.21
C VAL A 68 -8.89 12.06 -19.24
N HIS A 69 -7.86 11.39 -18.78
CA HIS A 69 -6.48 11.90 -18.83
C HIS A 69 -5.72 11.20 -19.94
N ALA A 70 -5.05 11.97 -20.80
CA ALA A 70 -4.34 11.50 -21.98
C ALA A 70 -2.82 11.63 -21.79
N TYR A 71 -2.07 10.57 -22.09
CA TYR A 71 -0.62 10.49 -21.98
C TYR A 71 0.01 9.97 -23.27
N GLY A 72 1.21 10.47 -23.60
CA GLY A 72 1.90 10.13 -24.84
C GLY A 72 1.24 10.77 -26.04
N ASP A 73 0.94 9.98 -27.06
CA ASP A 73 0.25 10.41 -28.28
C ASP A 73 -1.29 10.37 -28.15
N ALA A 74 -1.82 9.96 -26.98
CA ALA A 74 -3.24 9.99 -26.69
C ALA A 74 -3.79 11.43 -26.76
N VAL A 75 -4.91 11.63 -27.46
CA VAL A 75 -5.51 12.96 -27.63
C VAL A 75 -6.81 13.08 -26.84
N HIS A 76 -6.83 13.96 -25.85
CA HIS A 76 -8.05 14.26 -25.09
C HIS A 76 -9.12 14.87 -25.98
N ARG A 77 -10.34 14.31 -25.95
CA ARG A 77 -11.50 14.71 -26.79
C ARG A 77 -12.69 15.21 -25.98
N GLY A 78 -12.63 15.09 -24.65
CA GLY A 78 -13.64 15.54 -23.70
C GLY A 78 -13.85 14.57 -22.55
N ASP A 79 -14.49 15.07 -21.49
CA ASP A 79 -14.82 14.34 -20.29
C ASP A 79 -16.28 13.88 -20.31
N ALA A 80 -16.54 12.66 -19.86
CA ALA A 80 -17.87 12.09 -19.91
C ALA A 80 -18.74 12.62 -18.74
N GLN A 81 -19.98 12.93 -19.07
CA GLN A 81 -21.04 13.28 -18.11
C GLN A 81 -22.09 12.17 -18.14
N LEU A 82 -21.85 11.09 -17.39
CA LEU A 82 -22.70 9.92 -17.33
C LEU A 82 -23.57 9.92 -16.06
N PRO A 83 -24.75 9.25 -16.09
CA PRO A 83 -25.62 9.17 -14.91
C PRO A 83 -25.01 8.47 -13.71
N HIS A 84 -24.03 7.56 -13.94
CA HIS A 84 -23.35 6.77 -12.92
C HIS A 84 -21.83 6.83 -13.12
N ALA A 85 -21.08 6.26 -12.18
CA ALA A 85 -19.63 6.23 -12.28
C ALA A 85 -19.16 5.55 -13.58
N ALA A 86 -18.20 6.19 -14.25
CA ALA A 86 -17.53 5.63 -15.42
C ALA A 86 -16.70 4.42 -15.01
N VAL A 87 -16.77 3.32 -15.78
CA VAL A 87 -16.12 2.05 -15.44
C VAL A 87 -15.29 1.48 -16.58
N ALA A 88 -15.58 1.86 -17.83
CA ALA A 88 -14.92 1.31 -19.00
C ALA A 88 -14.77 2.36 -20.10
N MET A 89 -13.80 2.13 -21.00
CA MET A 89 -13.50 3.00 -22.13
C MET A 89 -13.02 2.16 -23.31
N GLY A 90 -13.44 2.54 -24.51
CA GLY A 90 -12.95 1.96 -25.77
C GLY A 90 -12.40 3.04 -26.67
N VAL A 91 -11.25 2.82 -27.32
CA VAL A 91 -10.62 3.75 -28.25
C VAL A 91 -10.85 3.29 -29.68
N THR A 92 -11.12 4.23 -30.60
CA THR A 92 -11.27 3.93 -32.02
C THR A 92 -9.96 3.46 -32.64
N SER A 93 -10.00 2.67 -33.72
CA SER A 93 -8.78 2.18 -34.38
C SER A 93 -7.92 3.28 -34.99
N THR A 94 -8.47 4.47 -35.20
CA THR A 94 -7.76 5.66 -35.69
C THR A 94 -7.04 6.42 -34.57
N GLY A 95 -7.39 6.16 -33.28
CA GLY A 95 -6.99 7.03 -32.16
C GLY A 95 -7.68 8.39 -32.13
N GLY A 96 -8.58 8.64 -33.08
CA GLY A 96 -9.29 9.93 -33.26
C GLY A 96 -10.45 10.15 -32.30
N GLY A 97 -10.90 9.12 -31.58
CA GLY A 97 -12.01 9.19 -30.64
C GLY A 97 -12.08 8.02 -29.67
N TYR A 98 -13.06 8.10 -28.77
CA TYR A 98 -13.31 7.06 -27.77
C TYR A 98 -14.76 7.06 -27.25
N TRP A 99 -15.17 5.94 -26.70
CA TRP A 99 -16.40 5.76 -25.94
C TRP A 99 -16.08 5.64 -24.47
N VAL A 100 -16.90 6.25 -23.60
CA VAL A 100 -16.87 6.05 -22.15
C VAL A 100 -18.19 5.44 -21.71
N PHE A 101 -18.13 4.46 -20.82
CA PHE A 101 -19.27 3.67 -20.37
C PHE A 101 -19.41 3.72 -18.86
N ASP A 102 -20.64 3.82 -18.34
CA ASP A 102 -20.93 3.64 -16.93
C ASP A 102 -21.33 2.20 -16.57
N ALA A 103 -21.48 1.92 -15.28
CA ALA A 103 -21.83 0.61 -14.76
C ALA A 103 -23.20 0.08 -15.24
N ASN A 104 -24.08 0.94 -15.74
CA ASN A 104 -25.39 0.59 -16.30
C ASN A 104 -25.40 0.56 -17.84
N GLY A 105 -24.22 0.72 -18.46
CA GLY A 105 -24.03 0.67 -19.91
C GLY A 105 -24.53 1.91 -20.66
N CYS A 106 -24.73 3.03 -19.96
CA CYS A 106 -24.90 4.31 -20.62
C CYS A 106 -23.56 4.72 -21.25
N THR A 107 -23.61 5.29 -22.45
CA THR A 107 -22.44 5.53 -23.31
C THR A 107 -22.38 6.97 -23.76
N GLN A 108 -21.20 7.56 -23.73
CA GLN A 108 -20.90 8.84 -24.35
C GLN A 108 -19.72 8.70 -25.31
N SER A 109 -19.86 9.25 -26.54
CA SER A 109 -18.88 9.17 -27.61
C SER A 109 -18.16 10.50 -27.80
N PHE A 110 -16.88 10.45 -28.14
CA PHE A 110 -16.03 11.62 -28.37
C PHE A 110 -15.20 11.44 -29.66
N GLY A 111 -14.87 12.56 -30.31
CA GLY A 111 -14.08 12.55 -31.53
C GLY A 111 -14.78 11.83 -32.68
N ASP A 112 -14.09 10.89 -33.31
CA ASP A 112 -14.62 10.08 -34.41
C ASP A 112 -15.33 8.77 -33.98
N ALA A 113 -15.53 8.60 -32.66
CA ALA A 113 -16.24 7.45 -32.13
C ALA A 113 -17.71 7.45 -32.56
N GLY A 114 -18.12 6.39 -33.24
CA GLY A 114 -19.48 6.25 -33.81
C GLY A 114 -20.55 6.18 -32.72
N VAL A 115 -21.71 6.76 -33.01
CA VAL A 115 -22.92 6.62 -32.17
C VAL A 115 -23.77 5.49 -32.71
N PHE A 116 -24.03 4.45 -31.90
CA PHE A 116 -24.88 3.34 -32.28
C PHE A 116 -26.31 3.53 -31.78
N SER A 117 -27.28 3.09 -32.61
CA SER A 117 -28.71 3.22 -32.29
C SER A 117 -29.19 2.28 -31.18
N GLN A 118 -28.41 1.24 -30.89
CA GLN A 118 -28.68 0.31 -29.77
C GLN A 118 -28.00 0.81 -28.51
N SER A 119 -28.64 0.63 -27.36
CA SER A 119 -28.11 0.98 -26.06
C SER A 119 -28.67 0.03 -25.01
N VAL A 120 -27.90 -0.26 -23.99
CA VAL A 120 -28.37 -0.94 -22.77
C VAL A 120 -28.61 0.05 -21.61
N CYS A 121 -28.41 1.35 -21.86
CA CYS A 121 -28.74 2.40 -20.91
C CYS A 121 -30.23 2.36 -20.57
N GLY A 122 -30.55 2.32 -19.26
CA GLY A 122 -31.92 2.21 -18.77
C GLY A 122 -32.54 0.79 -18.86
N VAL A 123 -31.79 -0.20 -19.35
CA VAL A 123 -32.19 -1.61 -19.29
C VAL A 123 -31.74 -2.19 -17.93
N HIS A 124 -32.61 -2.96 -17.27
CA HIS A 124 -32.21 -3.68 -16.07
C HIS A 124 -31.21 -4.78 -16.43
N LEU A 125 -29.99 -4.67 -15.91
CA LEU A 125 -28.93 -5.66 -16.06
C LEU A 125 -28.84 -6.52 -14.81
N ASN A 126 -28.57 -7.82 -14.95
CA ASN A 126 -28.35 -8.73 -13.81
C ASN A 126 -26.95 -8.51 -13.18
N GLY A 127 -25.96 -8.13 -14.00
CA GLY A 127 -24.61 -7.75 -13.57
C GLY A 127 -24.27 -6.35 -14.06
N SER A 128 -23.46 -5.60 -13.31
CA SER A 128 -22.99 -4.27 -13.74
C SER A 128 -21.98 -4.41 -14.87
N ILE A 129 -22.00 -3.50 -15.85
CA ILE A 129 -20.91 -3.37 -16.82
C ILE A 129 -19.62 -3.03 -16.07
N LEU A 130 -18.52 -3.65 -16.51
CA LEU A 130 -17.22 -3.45 -15.86
C LEU A 130 -16.05 -3.31 -16.83
N ASP A 131 -16.20 -3.79 -18.07
CA ASP A 131 -15.14 -3.68 -19.08
C ASP A 131 -15.71 -3.54 -20.49
N ALA A 132 -14.91 -2.96 -21.38
CA ALA A 132 -15.20 -2.79 -22.79
C ALA A 132 -13.97 -3.05 -23.63
N THR A 133 -14.18 -3.57 -24.84
CA THR A 133 -13.13 -3.63 -25.87
C THR A 133 -13.73 -3.35 -27.25
N THR A 134 -12.91 -2.83 -28.15
CA THR A 134 -13.32 -2.44 -29.50
C THR A 134 -12.97 -3.50 -30.53
N THR A 135 -13.71 -3.53 -31.66
CA THR A 135 -13.33 -4.33 -32.83
C THR A 135 -12.03 -3.79 -33.44
N ALA A 136 -11.29 -4.65 -34.12
CA ALA A 136 -9.98 -4.29 -34.69
C ALA A 136 -10.06 -3.13 -35.71
N ASP A 137 -11.20 -2.98 -36.38
CA ASP A 137 -11.43 -1.87 -37.33
C ASP A 137 -12.09 -0.64 -36.68
N GLY A 138 -12.39 -0.72 -35.35
CA GLY A 138 -12.96 0.38 -34.58
C GLY A 138 -14.41 0.73 -34.91
N LYS A 139 -15.15 -0.17 -35.59
CA LYS A 139 -16.55 0.08 -35.99
C LYS A 139 -17.59 -0.56 -35.08
N GLY A 140 -17.12 -1.19 -34.00
CA GLY A 140 -17.96 -1.76 -32.96
C GLY A 140 -17.21 -1.95 -31.66
N TYR A 141 -17.97 -2.36 -30.63
CA TYR A 141 -17.42 -2.69 -29.34
C TYR A 141 -18.24 -3.77 -28.63
N TRP A 142 -17.62 -4.43 -27.68
CA TRP A 142 -18.24 -5.32 -26.73
C TRP A 142 -18.26 -4.67 -25.36
N LEU A 143 -19.35 -4.88 -24.59
CA LEU A 143 -19.41 -4.62 -23.15
C LEU A 143 -19.58 -5.94 -22.42
N VAL A 144 -18.84 -6.15 -21.34
CA VAL A 144 -19.01 -7.32 -20.48
C VAL A 144 -19.51 -6.89 -19.11
N ALA A 145 -20.48 -7.64 -18.57
CA ALA A 145 -21.03 -7.44 -17.25
C ALA A 145 -20.40 -8.42 -16.23
N SER A 146 -20.52 -8.11 -14.94
CA SER A 146 -19.96 -8.91 -13.84
C SER A 146 -20.53 -10.33 -13.73
N ASP A 147 -21.70 -10.59 -14.30
CA ASP A 147 -22.32 -11.93 -14.42
C ASP A 147 -21.86 -12.68 -15.67
N GLY A 148 -20.92 -12.10 -16.47
CA GLY A 148 -20.46 -12.61 -17.75
C GLY A 148 -21.45 -12.38 -18.88
N GLY A 149 -22.43 -11.49 -18.68
CA GLY A 149 -23.32 -11.02 -19.76
C GLY A 149 -22.54 -10.22 -20.80
N MET A 150 -22.69 -10.58 -22.09
CA MET A 150 -22.01 -9.92 -23.21
C MET A 150 -23.00 -9.12 -24.05
N PHE A 151 -22.64 -7.86 -24.32
CA PHE A 151 -23.42 -6.95 -25.19
C PHE A 151 -22.55 -6.49 -26.34
N THR A 152 -23.12 -6.51 -27.59
CA THR A 152 -22.39 -6.20 -28.82
C THR A 152 -23.01 -5.01 -29.53
N PHE A 153 -22.19 -4.10 -30.03
CA PHE A 153 -22.59 -2.88 -30.70
C PHE A 153 -21.80 -2.68 -31.99
N GLY A 154 -22.43 -2.01 -32.98
CA GLY A 154 -21.81 -1.83 -34.27
C GLY A 154 -21.65 -3.16 -35.00
N ASP A 155 -20.46 -3.42 -35.52
CA ASP A 155 -20.10 -4.65 -36.20
C ASP A 155 -19.50 -5.74 -35.30
N ALA A 156 -19.44 -5.51 -33.97
CA ALA A 156 -18.90 -6.46 -33.01
C ALA A 156 -19.68 -7.79 -33.02
N PRO A 157 -19.08 -8.93 -33.42
CA PRO A 157 -19.81 -10.19 -33.51
C PRO A 157 -20.05 -10.82 -32.15
N PHE A 158 -21.28 -11.26 -31.89
CA PHE A 158 -21.57 -12.07 -30.70
C PHE A 158 -21.06 -13.51 -30.90
N LYS A 159 -20.25 -14.00 -29.97
CA LYS A 159 -19.66 -15.35 -30.01
C LYS A 159 -20.09 -16.24 -28.83
N GLY A 160 -20.83 -15.71 -27.88
CA GLY A 160 -21.31 -16.37 -26.67
C GLY A 160 -21.25 -15.49 -25.47
N SER A 161 -21.71 -15.99 -24.32
CA SER A 161 -21.84 -15.24 -23.08
C SER A 161 -21.97 -16.19 -21.91
N MET A 162 -21.48 -15.78 -20.72
CA MET A 162 -21.77 -16.47 -19.47
C MET A 162 -23.02 -15.93 -18.78
N GLY A 163 -23.66 -14.89 -19.32
CA GLY A 163 -24.90 -14.33 -18.78
C GLY A 163 -25.98 -15.41 -18.60
N GLY A 164 -26.53 -15.47 -17.38
CA GLY A 164 -27.50 -16.50 -16.98
C GLY A 164 -26.89 -17.83 -16.51
N VAL A 165 -25.57 -17.98 -16.53
CA VAL A 165 -24.84 -19.11 -15.94
C VAL A 165 -24.34 -18.72 -14.55
N ARG A 166 -24.55 -19.57 -13.54
CA ARG A 166 -24.01 -19.31 -12.22
C ARG A 166 -22.49 -19.50 -12.23
N LEU A 167 -21.76 -18.41 -12.00
CA LEU A 167 -20.31 -18.40 -11.88
C LEU A 167 -19.87 -18.59 -10.41
N ASN A 168 -18.67 -19.14 -10.20
CA ASN A 168 -18.08 -19.23 -8.87
C ASN A 168 -17.59 -17.87 -8.36
N ALA A 169 -17.14 -17.02 -9.29
CA ALA A 169 -16.67 -15.67 -9.02
C ALA A 169 -17.12 -14.72 -10.15
N PRO A 170 -17.29 -13.41 -9.88
CA PRO A 170 -17.69 -12.47 -10.91
C PRO A 170 -16.63 -12.33 -12.00
N VAL A 171 -17.06 -12.06 -13.24
CA VAL A 171 -16.17 -11.60 -14.31
C VAL A 171 -15.61 -10.23 -13.91
N VAL A 172 -14.35 -9.97 -14.23
CA VAL A 172 -13.62 -8.73 -13.90
C VAL A 172 -12.91 -8.10 -15.11
N GLY A 173 -12.93 -8.75 -16.27
CA GLY A 173 -12.32 -8.21 -17.47
C GLY A 173 -12.53 -9.08 -18.68
N MET A 174 -12.17 -8.53 -19.83
CA MET A 174 -12.20 -9.21 -21.11
C MET A 174 -11.01 -8.82 -21.98
N ALA A 175 -10.70 -9.67 -22.96
CA ALA A 175 -9.70 -9.35 -23.97
C ALA A 175 -10.16 -9.82 -25.36
N PRO A 176 -9.93 -9.05 -26.43
CA PRO A 176 -10.21 -9.45 -27.79
C PRO A 176 -9.18 -10.48 -28.26
N GLY A 177 -9.62 -11.37 -29.14
CA GLY A 177 -8.76 -12.35 -29.81
C GLY A 177 -9.19 -12.60 -31.26
N PRO A 178 -8.42 -13.42 -32.00
CA PRO A 178 -8.69 -13.67 -33.40
C PRO A 178 -10.06 -14.35 -33.63
N GLY A 179 -11.07 -13.57 -33.97
CA GLY A 179 -12.42 -14.05 -34.27
C GLY A 179 -13.39 -14.11 -33.10
N GLY A 180 -12.99 -13.63 -31.92
CA GLY A 180 -13.81 -13.61 -30.71
C GLY A 180 -13.17 -12.91 -29.52
N TYR A 181 -13.43 -13.40 -28.32
CA TYR A 181 -12.95 -12.79 -27.07
C TYR A 181 -12.81 -13.82 -25.93
N TRP A 182 -12.01 -13.47 -24.94
CA TRP A 182 -11.94 -14.14 -23.65
C TRP A 182 -12.57 -13.26 -22.57
N GLU A 183 -13.21 -13.89 -21.60
CA GLU A 183 -13.63 -13.27 -20.33
C GLU A 183 -12.84 -13.90 -19.19
N VAL A 184 -12.49 -13.12 -18.16
CA VAL A 184 -11.81 -13.60 -16.95
C VAL A 184 -12.61 -13.27 -15.71
N ALA A 185 -12.77 -14.27 -14.84
CA ALA A 185 -13.36 -14.10 -13.51
C ALA A 185 -12.29 -13.76 -12.45
N SER A 186 -12.71 -13.16 -11.34
CA SER A 186 -11.81 -12.74 -10.25
C SER A 186 -11.05 -13.90 -9.57
N ASP A 187 -11.54 -15.14 -9.68
CA ASP A 187 -10.85 -16.37 -9.24
C ASP A 187 -9.84 -16.92 -10.27
N GLY A 188 -9.66 -16.21 -11.40
CA GLY A 188 -8.80 -16.58 -12.49
C GLY A 188 -9.41 -17.60 -13.46
N GLY A 189 -10.71 -17.89 -13.35
CA GLY A 189 -11.48 -18.65 -14.35
C GLY A 189 -11.50 -17.91 -15.67
N VAL A 190 -11.29 -18.62 -16.81
CA VAL A 190 -11.31 -18.03 -18.16
C VAL A 190 -12.37 -18.71 -19.00
N PHE A 191 -13.17 -17.90 -19.70
CA PHE A 191 -14.18 -18.34 -20.66
C PHE A 191 -13.79 -17.86 -22.07
N ALA A 192 -13.78 -18.78 -23.04
CA ALA A 192 -13.31 -18.51 -24.39
C ALA A 192 -14.46 -18.61 -25.39
N PHE A 193 -14.71 -17.53 -26.16
CA PHE A 193 -15.79 -17.44 -27.10
C PHE A 193 -15.26 -17.12 -28.51
N GLY A 194 -15.30 -18.11 -29.40
CA GLY A 194 -14.77 -17.99 -30.75
C GLY A 194 -13.25 -17.91 -30.86
N VAL A 195 -12.54 -18.12 -29.75
CA VAL A 195 -11.08 -18.09 -29.62
C VAL A 195 -10.58 -19.34 -28.90
N PRO A 196 -9.30 -19.77 -29.08
CA PRO A 196 -8.76 -20.92 -28.37
C PRO A 196 -8.60 -20.67 -26.87
N PHE A 197 -9.04 -21.60 -26.04
CA PHE A 197 -8.69 -21.63 -24.62
C PHE A 197 -7.21 -21.97 -24.45
N LYS A 198 -6.46 -21.19 -23.66
CA LYS A 198 -5.01 -21.34 -23.46
C LYS A 198 -4.63 -21.77 -22.04
N GLY A 199 -5.59 -21.75 -21.10
CA GLY A 199 -5.40 -22.09 -19.70
C GLY A 199 -6.15 -21.15 -18.76
N SER A 200 -6.11 -21.45 -17.46
CA SER A 200 -6.90 -20.76 -16.46
C SER A 200 -6.23 -20.93 -15.09
N MET A 201 -6.47 -19.98 -14.19
CA MET A 201 -6.15 -20.12 -12.76
C MET A 201 -7.36 -20.55 -11.94
N GLY A 202 -8.54 -20.71 -12.56
CA GLY A 202 -9.74 -21.21 -11.88
C GLY A 202 -9.49 -22.52 -11.14
N GLY A 203 -9.85 -22.57 -9.84
CA GLY A 203 -9.55 -23.68 -8.94
C GLY A 203 -8.17 -23.62 -8.28
N THR A 204 -7.32 -22.65 -8.63
CA THR A 204 -6.04 -22.38 -7.95
C THR A 204 -6.24 -21.25 -6.95
N ARG A 205 -5.76 -21.41 -5.71
CA ARG A 205 -5.79 -20.32 -4.73
C ARG A 205 -4.81 -19.23 -5.16
N LEU A 206 -5.34 -18.04 -5.43
CA LEU A 206 -4.55 -16.83 -5.70
C LEU A 206 -4.27 -16.07 -4.41
N ASN A 207 -3.15 -15.35 -4.36
CA ASN A 207 -2.85 -14.44 -3.24
C ASN A 207 -3.81 -13.26 -3.20
N ARG A 208 -4.13 -12.70 -4.39
CA ARG A 208 -5.11 -11.63 -4.58
C ARG A 208 -5.99 -11.96 -5.79
N PRO A 209 -7.24 -11.47 -5.84
CA PRO A 209 -8.11 -11.66 -6.99
C PRO A 209 -7.50 -11.13 -8.29
N VAL A 210 -7.90 -11.69 -9.43
CA VAL A 210 -7.57 -11.13 -10.74
C VAL A 210 -8.24 -9.76 -10.89
N ALA A 211 -7.49 -8.76 -11.37
CA ALA A 211 -7.93 -7.39 -11.62
C ALA A 211 -8.26 -7.13 -13.10
N GLY A 212 -7.71 -7.93 -14.01
CA GLY A 212 -7.97 -7.78 -15.44
C GLY A 212 -7.14 -8.72 -16.30
N MET A 213 -7.37 -8.65 -17.62
CA MET A 213 -6.60 -9.40 -18.59
C MET A 213 -6.29 -8.57 -19.83
N VAL A 214 -5.23 -8.94 -20.55
CA VAL A 214 -4.91 -8.44 -21.89
C VAL A 214 -4.66 -9.58 -22.84
N GLY A 215 -5.11 -9.44 -24.08
CA GLY A 215 -4.91 -10.38 -25.18
C GLY A 215 -3.86 -9.86 -26.17
N SER A 216 -3.15 -10.77 -26.80
CA SER A 216 -2.38 -10.50 -28.02
C SER A 216 -2.56 -11.67 -28.96
N GLY A 217 -3.09 -11.49 -30.09
CA GLY A 217 -3.34 -12.48 -31.16
C GLY A 217 -3.08 -13.97 -30.92
N SER A 218 -2.09 -14.36 -30.12
CA SER A 218 -1.70 -15.73 -29.83
C SER A 218 -2.17 -16.26 -28.47
N GLY A 219 -2.52 -15.39 -27.51
CA GLY A 219 -2.90 -15.77 -26.15
C GLY A 219 -3.32 -14.58 -25.31
N TYR A 220 -3.27 -14.76 -24.00
CA TYR A 220 -3.61 -13.73 -23.02
C TYR A 220 -2.73 -13.86 -21.76
N LEU A 221 -2.69 -12.78 -21.01
CA LEU A 221 -2.20 -12.79 -19.63
C LEU A 221 -3.25 -12.19 -18.70
N MET A 222 -3.27 -12.62 -17.46
CA MET A 222 -4.09 -12.09 -16.37
C MET A 222 -3.20 -11.41 -15.36
N VAL A 223 -3.70 -10.37 -14.73
CA VAL A 223 -3.01 -9.62 -13.68
C VAL A 223 -3.82 -9.70 -12.39
N GLY A 224 -3.19 -10.13 -11.29
CA GLY A 224 -3.75 -10.08 -9.95
C GLY A 224 -3.75 -8.65 -9.39
N ALA A 225 -4.58 -8.38 -8.40
CA ALA A 225 -4.59 -7.10 -7.70
C ALA A 225 -3.25 -6.79 -6.97
N ASP A 226 -2.42 -7.81 -6.71
CA ASP A 226 -1.03 -7.67 -6.25
C ASP A 226 -0.03 -7.39 -7.37
N GLY A 227 -0.49 -7.24 -8.62
CA GLY A 227 0.34 -7.08 -9.81
C GLY A 227 1.06 -8.37 -10.23
N GLY A 228 0.71 -9.51 -9.66
CA GLY A 228 1.15 -10.83 -10.12
C GLY A 228 0.63 -11.14 -11.52
N VAL A 229 1.47 -11.69 -12.41
CA VAL A 229 1.12 -11.97 -13.81
C VAL A 229 1.03 -13.47 -14.04
N PHE A 230 -0.09 -13.93 -14.60
CA PHE A 230 -0.33 -15.30 -15.03
C PHE A 230 -0.43 -15.34 -16.57
N ASN A 231 0.55 -15.98 -17.20
CA ASN A 231 0.73 -15.92 -18.66
C ASN A 231 0.25 -17.20 -19.35
N PHE A 232 -0.57 -17.03 -20.38
CA PHE A 232 -1.12 -18.11 -21.21
C PHE A 232 -0.90 -17.81 -22.71
N GLY A 233 0.36 -17.96 -23.14
CA GLY A 233 0.76 -17.84 -24.54
C GLY A 233 0.99 -16.40 -25.04
N ASN A 234 1.11 -15.43 -24.11
CA ASN A 234 1.49 -14.05 -24.39
C ASN A 234 2.98 -13.81 -24.06
N PRO A 235 3.69 -12.83 -24.64
CA PRO A 235 4.98 -12.42 -24.14
C PRO A 235 4.90 -11.93 -22.69
N PHE A 236 5.87 -12.35 -21.86
CA PHE A 236 6.00 -11.91 -20.48
C PHE A 236 7.06 -10.81 -20.37
N PHE A 237 6.70 -9.65 -19.85
CA PHE A 237 7.58 -8.48 -19.74
C PHE A 237 7.91 -8.10 -18.30
N GLY A 238 7.35 -8.79 -17.29
CA GLY A 238 7.61 -8.55 -15.87
C GLY A 238 6.36 -8.68 -15.01
N SER A 239 6.51 -8.52 -13.70
CA SER A 239 5.44 -8.69 -12.71
C SER A 239 5.75 -7.91 -11.44
N LEU A 240 4.74 -7.42 -10.74
CA LEU A 240 4.85 -6.83 -9.40
C LEU A 240 4.64 -7.86 -8.29
N GLY A 241 4.26 -9.11 -8.60
CA GLY A 241 3.91 -10.11 -7.59
C GLY A 241 4.97 -10.41 -6.53
N ALA A 242 6.26 -10.14 -6.81
CA ALA A 242 7.34 -10.22 -5.84
C ALA A 242 7.53 -8.93 -5.02
N ALA A 243 7.00 -7.81 -5.50
CA ALA A 243 7.04 -6.49 -4.87
C ALA A 243 5.73 -5.75 -5.23
N PRO A 244 4.61 -6.11 -4.58
CA PRO A 244 3.31 -5.52 -4.86
C PRO A 244 3.31 -3.99 -4.69
N PRO A 245 2.48 -3.27 -5.47
CA PRO A 245 2.31 -1.84 -5.30
C PRO A 245 1.64 -1.52 -3.96
N SER A 246 1.69 -0.24 -3.57
CA SER A 246 1.09 0.26 -2.32
C SER A 246 -0.43 0.13 -2.27
N THR A 247 -1.07 0.13 -3.42
CA THR A 247 -2.51 -0.09 -3.58
C THR A 247 -2.77 -1.17 -4.64
N ASP A 248 -3.97 -1.77 -4.62
CA ASP A 248 -4.34 -2.81 -5.56
C ASP A 248 -4.25 -2.33 -7.02
N VAL A 249 -3.67 -3.16 -7.88
CA VAL A 249 -3.81 -3.00 -9.33
C VAL A 249 -5.30 -3.15 -9.69
N VAL A 250 -5.83 -2.19 -10.43
CA VAL A 250 -7.25 -2.13 -10.83
C VAL A 250 -7.46 -2.32 -12.33
N ALA A 251 -6.43 -2.08 -13.15
CA ALA A 251 -6.52 -2.25 -14.60
C ALA A 251 -5.17 -2.57 -15.24
N VAL A 252 -5.21 -3.15 -16.42
CA VAL A 252 -4.06 -3.47 -17.26
C VAL A 252 -4.38 -3.16 -18.72
N ALA A 253 -3.42 -2.61 -19.46
CA ALA A 253 -3.53 -2.34 -20.90
C ALA A 253 -2.31 -2.87 -21.66
N PRO A 254 -2.45 -3.44 -22.86
CA PRO A 254 -1.35 -3.92 -23.67
C PRO A 254 -0.61 -2.74 -24.33
N SER A 255 0.69 -2.86 -24.52
CA SER A 255 1.49 -1.96 -25.35
C SER A 255 1.96 -2.71 -26.60
N PHE A 256 1.97 -2.00 -27.73
CA PHE A 256 2.38 -2.53 -29.01
C PHE A 256 3.42 -1.62 -29.66
N ASN A 257 4.28 -2.21 -30.48
CA ASN A 257 5.11 -1.48 -31.43
C ASN A 257 4.86 -2.09 -32.81
N GLU A 258 4.37 -1.29 -33.76
CA GLU A 258 4.01 -1.75 -35.11
C GLU A 258 3.06 -2.98 -35.09
N GLY A 259 2.12 -3.03 -34.15
CA GLY A 259 1.16 -4.11 -33.98
C GLY A 259 1.73 -5.37 -33.29
N VAL A 260 3.00 -5.37 -32.88
CA VAL A 260 3.62 -6.46 -32.12
C VAL A 260 3.60 -6.13 -30.63
N PRO A 261 3.13 -7.03 -29.75
CA PRO A 261 3.19 -6.82 -28.31
C PRO A 261 4.64 -6.57 -27.86
N ASN A 262 4.90 -5.43 -27.23
CA ASN A 262 6.21 -5.05 -26.73
C ASN A 262 6.24 -4.76 -25.25
N GLY A 263 5.06 -4.70 -24.58
CA GLY A 263 4.94 -4.40 -23.16
C GLY A 263 3.49 -4.38 -22.68
N TYR A 264 3.28 -3.87 -21.49
CA TYR A 264 1.97 -3.55 -20.91
C TYR A 264 2.11 -2.53 -19.78
N TRP A 265 1.01 -1.85 -19.50
CA TRP A 265 0.87 -0.99 -18.33
C TRP A 265 -0.06 -1.62 -17.32
N MET A 266 0.25 -1.49 -16.04
CA MET A 266 -0.65 -1.75 -14.93
C MET A 266 -0.97 -0.43 -14.24
N LEU A 267 -2.21 -0.23 -13.85
CA LEU A 267 -2.69 0.95 -13.12
C LEU A 267 -3.17 0.48 -11.76
N ASP A 268 -2.68 1.12 -10.70
CA ASP A 268 -3.15 0.84 -9.37
C ASP A 268 -4.23 1.84 -8.91
N ARG A 269 -4.89 1.54 -7.80
CA ARG A 269 -5.94 2.38 -7.20
C ARG A 269 -5.43 3.75 -6.74
N GLY A 270 -4.14 3.86 -6.44
CA GLY A 270 -3.48 5.13 -6.08
C GLY A 270 -3.18 6.03 -7.28
N GLY A 271 -3.41 5.56 -8.51
CA GLY A 271 -3.13 6.28 -9.75
C GLY A 271 -1.67 6.17 -10.19
N GLU A 272 -0.91 5.17 -9.70
CA GLU A 272 0.39 4.85 -10.24
C GLU A 272 0.28 3.96 -11.47
N VAL A 273 1.00 4.31 -12.53
CA VAL A 273 1.12 3.51 -13.75
C VAL A 273 2.49 2.85 -13.82
N PHE A 274 2.50 1.54 -13.90
CA PHE A 274 3.70 0.70 -14.01
C PHE A 274 3.85 0.19 -15.44
N GLY A 275 4.91 0.64 -16.15
CA GLY A 275 5.20 0.23 -17.51
C GLY A 275 6.22 -0.90 -17.56
N PHE A 276 5.91 -1.97 -18.30
CA PHE A 276 6.76 -3.15 -18.48
C PHE A 276 7.17 -3.33 -19.93
N GLY A 277 8.37 -3.88 -20.14
CA GLY A 277 8.92 -4.10 -21.48
C GLY A 277 9.23 -2.78 -22.20
N GLY A 278 8.80 -2.68 -23.45
CA GLY A 278 8.93 -1.47 -24.27
C GLY A 278 7.72 -0.53 -24.17
N ALA A 279 6.83 -0.70 -23.17
CA ALA A 279 5.69 0.19 -22.97
C ALA A 279 6.17 1.64 -22.81
N TRP A 280 5.59 2.55 -23.59
CA TRP A 280 5.94 3.97 -23.52
C TRP A 280 5.59 4.54 -22.13
N MET A 281 6.47 5.37 -21.57
CA MET A 281 6.24 6.03 -20.30
C MET A 281 6.54 7.53 -20.41
N PRO A 282 5.78 8.40 -19.72
CA PRO A 282 6.04 9.83 -19.68
C PRO A 282 7.46 10.17 -19.20
N SER A 283 7.98 11.32 -19.64
CA SER A 283 9.24 11.85 -19.10
C SER A 283 9.10 12.06 -17.59
N GLY A 284 10.05 11.53 -16.82
CA GLY A 284 9.98 11.53 -15.36
C GLY A 284 9.55 10.20 -14.74
N ALA A 285 9.13 9.22 -15.56
CA ALA A 285 8.94 7.86 -15.05
C ALA A 285 10.27 7.31 -14.51
N SER A 286 10.22 6.69 -13.35
CA SER A 286 11.37 6.11 -12.67
C SER A 286 11.12 4.65 -12.32
N ALA A 287 12.17 3.91 -11.98
CA ALA A 287 11.98 2.59 -11.38
C ALA A 287 11.20 2.72 -10.07
N PRO A 288 10.29 1.76 -9.73
CA PRO A 288 9.59 1.81 -8.46
C PRO A 288 10.59 1.85 -7.32
N ALA A 289 10.26 2.59 -6.29
CA ALA A 289 11.10 2.62 -5.10
C ALA A 289 11.18 1.22 -4.49
N ALA A 290 12.40 0.72 -4.28
CA ALA A 290 12.59 -0.58 -3.65
C ALA A 290 11.96 -0.60 -2.24
N PRO A 291 11.43 -1.75 -1.79
CA PRO A 291 10.96 -1.87 -0.42
C PRO A 291 12.10 -1.54 0.56
N PRO A 292 11.78 -1.04 1.77
CA PRO A 292 12.77 -0.91 2.82
C PRO A 292 13.52 -2.22 3.05
N SER A 293 14.83 -2.14 3.20
CA SER A 293 15.63 -3.32 3.51
C SER A 293 16.54 -3.04 4.71
N LEU A 294 16.53 -3.97 5.67
CA LEU A 294 17.24 -3.83 6.94
C LEU A 294 18.20 -5.02 7.11
N THR A 295 19.44 -4.71 7.54
CA THR A 295 20.39 -5.73 7.97
C THR A 295 20.36 -5.79 9.50
N PRO A 296 19.80 -6.85 10.11
CA PRO A 296 19.68 -6.95 11.56
C PRO A 296 21.03 -6.84 12.27
N ALA A 297 21.09 -6.09 13.36
CA ALA A 297 22.31 -5.89 14.13
C ALA A 297 22.76 -7.20 14.78
N PRO A 298 24.05 -7.60 14.68
CA PRO A 298 24.53 -8.90 15.20
C PRO A 298 24.60 -8.97 16.73
N ALA A 299 24.52 -7.82 17.43
CA ALA A 299 24.58 -7.70 18.87
C ALA A 299 23.87 -6.41 19.33
N PRO A 300 23.46 -6.31 20.60
CA PRO A 300 22.89 -5.08 21.12
C PRO A 300 23.91 -3.93 21.10
N ALA A 301 23.46 -2.76 20.68
CA ALA A 301 24.23 -1.52 20.71
C ALA A 301 24.37 -0.98 22.15
N PHE A 302 23.40 -1.33 23.02
CA PHE A 302 23.42 -1.13 24.46
C PHE A 302 22.79 -2.34 25.14
N ALA A 303 23.57 -3.06 25.95
CA ALA A 303 23.20 -4.37 26.49
C ALA A 303 22.39 -4.28 27.80
N ASP A 304 21.90 -3.11 28.17
CA ASP A 304 20.98 -2.92 29.30
C ASP A 304 19.58 -2.55 28.79
N ASP A 305 18.62 -2.40 29.70
CA ASP A 305 17.24 -2.13 29.41
C ASP A 305 17.09 -0.73 28.78
N ALA A 306 16.51 -0.67 27.58
CA ALA A 306 16.28 0.55 26.82
C ALA A 306 15.05 0.37 25.92
N PRO A 307 13.85 0.18 26.50
CA PRO A 307 12.62 -0.03 25.75
C PRO A 307 12.16 1.25 25.05
N ASP A 308 11.39 1.07 23.98
CA ASP A 308 10.75 2.12 23.19
C ASP A 308 11.76 3.23 22.79
N PRO A 309 12.88 2.84 22.12
CA PRO A 309 13.97 3.76 21.83
C PRO A 309 13.59 4.76 20.75
N ASP A 310 13.77 6.05 21.02
CA ASP A 310 13.66 7.11 20.02
C ASP A 310 15.04 7.73 19.74
N ILE A 311 15.53 7.52 18.51
CA ILE A 311 16.85 7.94 18.06
C ILE A 311 16.82 9.31 17.42
N VAL A 312 17.62 10.24 17.92
CA VAL A 312 17.77 11.57 17.32
C VAL A 312 19.25 11.95 17.18
N ARG A 313 19.52 12.92 16.32
CA ARG A 313 20.87 13.42 16.05
C ARG A 313 20.95 14.93 16.30
N ASP A 314 22.02 15.37 16.96
CA ASP A 314 22.38 16.78 17.12
C ASP A 314 23.85 17.00 16.72
N GLY A 315 24.07 17.66 15.60
CA GLY A 315 25.42 17.80 15.04
C GLY A 315 26.07 16.45 14.72
N ALA A 316 27.16 16.12 15.40
CA ALA A 316 27.86 14.85 15.28
C ALA A 316 27.46 13.84 16.38
N ALA A 317 26.69 14.24 17.35
CA ALA A 317 26.28 13.39 18.48
C ALA A 317 24.91 12.74 18.22
N TRP A 318 24.75 11.55 18.74
CA TRP A 318 23.51 10.79 18.73
C TRP A 318 22.96 10.69 20.14
N TYR A 319 21.65 10.78 20.25
CA TYR A 319 20.90 10.63 21.49
C TYR A 319 19.80 9.60 21.31
N MET A 320 19.53 8.86 22.38
CA MET A 320 18.46 7.87 22.44
C MET A 320 17.63 8.16 23.67
N PHE A 321 16.35 8.41 23.45
CA PHE A 321 15.39 8.54 24.53
C PHE A 321 14.64 7.22 24.68
N THR A 322 14.34 6.79 25.92
CA THR A 322 13.76 5.47 26.19
C THR A 322 12.76 5.52 27.31
N THR A 323 11.85 4.57 27.35
CA THR A 323 11.09 4.26 28.56
C THR A 323 12.03 3.78 29.66
N GLY A 324 11.84 4.27 30.89
CA GLY A 324 12.79 4.08 31.97
C GLY A 324 12.46 2.96 32.96
N THR A 325 11.93 1.81 32.51
CA THR A 325 11.34 0.76 33.36
C THR A 325 12.27 0.17 34.44
N THR A 326 13.51 -0.20 34.12
CA THR A 326 14.43 -0.77 35.09
C THR A 326 15.32 0.28 35.77
N TRP A 327 15.31 1.52 35.30
CA TRP A 327 16.13 2.60 35.83
C TRP A 327 15.48 3.35 36.99
N GLY A 328 14.20 3.08 37.26
CA GLY A 328 13.43 3.73 38.32
C GLY A 328 13.19 5.22 38.07
N ASN A 329 13.34 5.68 36.82
CA ASN A 329 13.24 7.08 36.41
C ASN A 329 12.08 7.29 35.47
N ASN A 330 11.72 8.55 35.28
CA ASN A 330 10.78 9.01 34.26
C ASN A 330 11.40 8.84 32.90
N LEU A 331 11.63 8.58 32.01
CA LEU A 331 12.31 8.43 30.71
C LEU A 331 13.85 8.45 30.83
N GLY A 332 14.50 7.58 30.10
CA GLY A 332 15.94 7.48 29.99
C GLY A 332 16.54 8.32 28.86
N VAL A 333 17.83 8.64 28.95
CA VAL A 333 18.58 9.24 27.86
C VAL A 333 19.99 8.66 27.77
N LEU A 334 20.33 8.19 26.54
CA LEU A 334 21.66 7.70 26.19
C LEU A 334 22.31 8.63 25.16
N THR A 335 23.62 8.55 25.03
CA THR A 335 24.37 9.28 24.00
C THR A 335 25.44 8.40 23.37
N SER A 336 25.79 8.70 22.13
CA SER A 336 26.87 8.06 21.38
C SER A 336 27.46 9.00 20.32
N ALA A 337 28.69 8.73 19.90
CA ALA A 337 29.31 9.33 18.72
C ALA A 337 29.00 8.54 17.43
N SER A 338 28.41 7.34 17.56
CA SER A 338 28.05 6.47 16.43
C SER A 338 26.63 5.95 16.62
N PRO A 339 25.80 5.86 15.57
CA PRO A 339 24.44 5.35 15.73
C PRO A 339 24.40 3.87 16.12
N THR A 340 25.35 3.06 15.67
CA THR A 340 25.32 1.60 15.81
C THR A 340 26.11 1.05 16.99
N ALA A 341 26.88 1.88 17.72
CA ALA A 341 27.74 1.41 18.81
C ALA A 341 28.10 2.52 19.81
N GLY A 342 28.64 2.14 20.95
CA GLY A 342 29.21 3.08 21.92
C GLY A 342 28.19 3.85 22.76
N TRP A 343 26.94 3.38 22.81
CA TRP A 343 25.87 3.98 23.59
C TRP A 343 26.14 3.87 25.07
N ARG A 344 25.94 4.96 25.79
CA ARG A 344 26.11 5.07 27.24
C ARG A 344 25.14 6.09 27.82
N THR A 345 24.86 6.00 29.11
CA THR A 345 24.10 7.02 29.82
C THR A 345 24.83 8.36 29.81
N LEU A 346 24.13 9.48 29.80
CA LEU A 346 24.72 10.83 29.77
C LEU A 346 25.68 11.06 30.96
N SER A 347 25.33 10.59 32.15
CA SER A 347 26.12 10.78 33.37
C SER A 347 27.25 9.76 33.54
N GLY A 348 27.38 8.77 32.64
CA GLY A 348 28.28 7.63 32.82
C GLY A 348 27.90 6.70 33.98
N LYS A 349 26.76 6.94 34.62
CA LYS A 349 26.22 6.12 35.71
C LYS A 349 25.13 5.18 35.15
N PRO A 350 25.05 3.93 35.61
CA PRO A 350 24.09 2.95 35.09
C PRO A 350 22.61 3.37 35.18
N TYR A 351 22.25 4.30 36.05
CA TYR A 351 20.87 4.64 36.39
C TYR A 351 20.61 6.15 36.55
N GLY A 352 21.31 7.02 35.84
CA GLY A 352 21.43 8.40 36.31
C GLY A 352 20.96 9.54 35.39
N SER A 353 20.37 9.27 34.23
CA SER A 353 19.96 10.35 33.36
C SER A 353 18.45 10.26 33.08
N THR A 354 17.69 11.09 33.81
CA THR A 354 16.27 11.27 33.48
C THR A 354 16.11 12.34 32.40
N ALA A 355 15.27 12.07 31.41
CA ALA A 355 14.97 13.03 30.36
C ALA A 355 13.98 14.11 30.80
N LEU A 356 13.15 13.87 31.83
CA LEU A 356 12.20 14.85 32.37
C LEU A 356 12.70 15.52 33.64
N ALA A 357 12.53 16.83 33.71
CA ALA A 357 12.86 17.63 34.94
C ALA A 357 11.88 17.38 36.09
N GLY A 358 10.64 16.96 35.78
CA GLY A 358 9.60 16.68 36.76
C GLY A 358 8.36 16.11 36.07
N VAL A 359 7.38 15.70 36.87
CA VAL A 359 6.10 15.12 36.39
C VAL A 359 4.95 16.07 36.77
N PRO A 360 4.13 16.51 35.82
CA PRO A 360 2.93 17.32 36.10
C PRO A 360 1.94 16.61 37.02
N ALA A 361 1.21 17.39 37.82
CA ALA A 361 0.29 16.87 38.85
C ALA A 361 -0.88 16.03 38.29
N TRP A 362 -1.25 16.22 37.03
CA TRP A 362 -2.31 15.45 36.37
C TRP A 362 -1.89 14.03 36.02
N GLN A 363 -0.58 13.78 35.91
CA GLN A 363 -0.01 12.49 35.57
C GLN A 363 0.22 11.62 36.80
N ARG A 364 0.08 10.30 36.62
CA ARG A 364 0.53 9.32 37.60
C ARG A 364 2.05 9.18 37.51
N SER A 365 2.75 9.44 38.64
CA SER A 365 4.19 9.30 38.69
C SER A 365 4.63 7.85 38.42
N GLY A 366 5.71 7.69 37.66
CA GLY A 366 6.28 6.40 37.30
C GLY A 366 5.54 5.67 36.15
N THR A 367 4.70 6.39 35.41
CA THR A 367 3.99 5.85 34.24
C THR A 367 4.36 6.56 32.94
N GLN A 368 5.44 7.36 32.94
CA GLN A 368 5.92 8.08 31.76
C GLN A 368 6.64 7.09 30.84
N THR A 369 6.17 6.96 29.59
CA THR A 369 6.65 5.97 28.61
C THR A 369 6.73 6.55 27.19
N SER A 370 7.33 5.80 26.28
CA SER A 370 7.32 5.98 24.81
C SER A 370 7.65 7.42 24.37
N PRO A 371 8.87 7.92 24.61
CA PRO A 371 9.25 9.27 24.20
C PRO A 371 9.41 9.35 22.68
N GLY A 372 8.82 10.36 22.04
CA GLY A 372 9.08 10.79 20.66
C GLY A 372 9.67 12.19 20.64
N VAL A 373 10.88 12.37 20.13
CA VAL A 373 11.67 13.60 20.27
C VAL A 373 12.09 14.15 18.92
N TYR A 374 11.99 15.45 18.73
CA TYR A 374 12.52 16.11 17.56
C TYR A 374 12.98 17.55 17.85
N GLN A 375 13.74 18.12 16.93
CA GLN A 375 14.15 19.52 17.02
C GLN A 375 13.21 20.40 16.19
N TRP A 376 12.64 21.45 16.81
CA TRP A 376 11.76 22.38 16.13
C TRP A 376 11.91 23.82 16.66
N GLY A 377 11.99 24.79 15.74
CA GLY A 377 12.07 26.20 16.10
C GLY A 377 13.27 26.56 17.00
N GLY A 378 14.39 25.87 16.86
CA GLY A 378 15.60 26.10 17.67
C GLY A 378 15.55 25.52 19.08
N ARG A 379 14.55 24.71 19.40
CA ARG A 379 14.43 23.97 20.66
C ARG A 379 14.17 22.48 20.41
N TRP A 380 14.28 21.68 21.45
CA TRP A 380 13.91 20.27 21.45
C TRP A 380 12.52 20.12 22.04
N VAL A 381 11.69 19.32 21.39
CA VAL A 381 10.33 18.98 21.79
C VAL A 381 10.25 17.48 21.98
N MET A 382 9.71 17.04 23.10
CA MET A 382 9.47 15.66 23.45
C MET A 382 7.97 15.46 23.65
N PHE A 383 7.38 14.57 22.91
CA PHE A 383 6.08 14.00 23.24
C PHE A 383 6.31 12.69 23.98
N TYR A 384 5.44 12.36 24.89
CA TYR A 384 5.48 11.11 25.65
C TYR A 384 4.08 10.79 26.16
N ASP A 385 3.86 9.60 26.65
CA ASP A 385 2.60 9.25 27.28
C ASP A 385 2.74 8.99 28.77
N ALA A 386 1.63 9.17 29.50
CA ALA A 386 1.52 8.92 30.93
C ALA A 386 0.06 8.63 31.30
N ILE A 387 -0.16 7.90 32.39
CA ILE A 387 -1.51 7.69 32.91
C ILE A 387 -2.04 9.00 33.49
N ASP A 388 -3.16 9.49 32.90
CA ASP A 388 -3.94 10.59 33.44
C ASP A 388 -4.69 10.14 34.71
N ASN A 389 -4.49 10.86 35.80
CA ASN A 389 -5.10 10.56 37.10
C ASN A 389 -6.63 10.60 37.09
N ALA A 390 -7.24 11.41 36.20
CA ALA A 390 -8.69 11.57 36.12
C ALA A 390 -9.35 10.43 35.33
N SER A 391 -8.81 10.06 34.16
CA SER A 391 -9.40 9.01 33.30
C SER A 391 -8.86 7.62 33.61
N GLY A 392 -7.69 7.51 34.23
CA GLY A 392 -6.97 6.25 34.44
C GLY A 392 -6.41 5.65 33.15
N LYS A 393 -6.38 6.41 32.04
CA LYS A 393 -5.89 6.00 30.74
C LYS A 393 -4.56 6.65 30.41
N TYR A 394 -3.76 6.01 29.57
CA TYR A 394 -2.60 6.66 29.00
C TYR A 394 -3.04 7.79 28.05
N CYS A 395 -2.44 8.94 28.22
CA CYS A 395 -2.69 10.14 27.43
C CYS A 395 -1.36 10.82 27.10
N LEU A 396 -1.31 11.50 25.97
CA LEU A 396 -0.10 12.17 25.50
C LEU A 396 0.18 13.45 26.28
N SER A 397 1.46 13.75 26.48
CA SER A 397 1.97 14.99 27.03
C SER A 397 3.07 15.58 26.14
N VAL A 398 3.48 16.82 26.40
CA VAL A 398 4.54 17.52 25.68
C VAL A 398 5.45 18.27 26.64
N ALA A 399 6.75 18.12 26.43
CA ALA A 399 7.80 18.81 27.18
C ALA A 399 8.81 19.45 26.23
N THR A 400 9.52 20.48 26.68
CA THR A 400 10.52 21.17 25.84
C THR A 400 11.86 21.32 26.57
N SER A 401 12.93 21.41 25.77
CA SER A 401 14.29 21.62 26.29
C SER A 401 15.12 22.48 25.31
N PRO A 402 16.10 23.26 25.77
CA PRO A 402 17.05 23.96 24.89
C PRO A 402 18.09 23.01 24.26
N ALA A 403 18.32 21.81 24.82
CA ALA A 403 19.30 20.86 24.33
C ALA A 403 18.88 19.43 24.69
N PRO A 404 19.30 18.39 23.94
CA PRO A 404 18.94 17.00 24.23
C PRO A 404 19.60 16.47 25.54
N THR A 405 20.62 17.15 25.98
CA THR A 405 21.34 16.84 27.23
C THR A 405 20.79 17.52 28.48
N THR A 406 19.85 18.46 28.31
CA THR A 406 19.18 19.17 29.42
C THR A 406 17.81 18.51 29.64
N PRO A 407 17.42 18.24 30.91
CA PRO A 407 16.10 17.68 31.16
C PRO A 407 14.95 18.52 30.57
N PHE A 408 14.00 17.88 29.92
CA PHE A 408 12.81 18.50 29.34
C PHE A 408 11.85 18.93 30.44
N THR A 409 11.26 20.09 30.28
CA THR A 409 10.27 20.64 31.20
C THR A 409 8.88 20.56 30.61
N ASP A 410 7.99 19.88 31.31
CA ASP A 410 6.56 19.83 31.03
C ASP A 410 5.83 20.75 32.00
N THR A 411 5.12 21.76 31.46
CA THR A 411 4.33 22.74 32.23
C THR A 411 2.82 22.55 32.04
N SER A 412 2.41 21.42 31.45
CA SER A 412 1.01 21.13 31.15
C SER A 412 0.15 21.00 32.42
N GLN A 413 -1.11 21.43 32.31
CA GLN A 413 -2.11 21.30 33.37
C GLN A 413 -3.11 20.17 33.07
N GLY A 414 -2.97 19.47 31.95
CA GLY A 414 -3.80 18.37 31.46
C GLY A 414 -3.15 17.73 30.25
N SER A 415 -3.74 16.64 29.75
CA SER A 415 -3.22 15.89 28.62
C SER A 415 -3.19 16.72 27.34
N PHE A 416 -2.14 16.53 26.54
CA PHE A 416 -2.00 17.10 25.20
C PHE A 416 -3.05 16.49 24.23
N GLN A 417 -3.21 15.16 24.27
CA GLN A 417 -4.17 14.41 23.48
C GLN A 417 -4.57 13.15 24.24
N CYS A 418 -5.88 12.82 24.26
CA CYS A 418 -6.37 11.64 24.92
C CYS A 418 -7.66 11.09 24.27
N GLN A 419 -7.59 9.93 23.67
CA GLN A 419 -8.75 9.25 23.07
C GLN A 419 -9.36 8.25 24.05
N VAL A 420 -9.88 8.74 25.20
CA VAL A 420 -10.40 7.92 26.29
C VAL A 420 -11.42 6.88 25.81
N ALA A 421 -12.29 7.24 24.85
CA ALA A 421 -13.30 6.34 24.28
C ALA A 421 -12.69 5.19 23.45
N LEU A 422 -11.44 5.34 22.99
CA LEU A 422 -10.68 4.32 22.26
C LEU A 422 -9.62 3.63 23.13
N GLY A 423 -9.70 3.78 24.46
CA GLY A 423 -8.79 3.14 25.40
C GLY A 423 -7.60 4.00 25.83
N GLY A 424 -7.40 5.17 25.24
CA GLY A 424 -6.27 6.08 25.50
C GLY A 424 -5.53 6.49 24.24
N SER A 425 -4.39 7.15 24.41
CA SER A 425 -3.47 7.55 23.33
C SER A 425 -2.04 7.32 23.85
N ILE A 426 -1.24 6.53 23.13
CA ILE A 426 0.14 6.19 23.50
C ILE A 426 1.06 6.20 22.27
N ASP A 427 2.36 6.03 22.49
CA ASP A 427 3.42 5.91 21.49
C ASP A 427 3.48 7.12 20.54
N PRO A 428 3.65 8.35 21.05
CA PRO A 428 3.70 9.52 20.21
C PRO A 428 5.01 9.62 19.44
N SER A 429 4.94 9.88 18.12
CA SER A 429 6.09 10.06 17.26
C SER A 429 5.93 11.31 16.40
N PRO A 430 6.75 12.36 16.60
CA PRO A 430 6.74 13.56 15.76
C PRO A 430 7.47 13.30 14.44
N MET A 431 7.00 13.96 13.37
CA MET A 431 7.66 13.96 12.07
C MET A 431 7.52 15.31 11.39
N VAL A 432 8.35 15.54 10.35
CA VAL A 432 8.21 16.67 9.44
C VAL A 432 7.89 16.14 8.06
N ASP A 433 6.84 16.66 7.43
CA ASP A 433 6.41 16.21 6.11
C ASP A 433 7.30 16.77 4.97
N ALA A 434 7.03 16.37 3.73
CA ALA A 434 7.74 16.82 2.54
C ALA A 434 7.70 18.34 2.30
N ASN A 435 6.71 19.03 2.90
CA ASN A 435 6.53 20.47 2.78
C ASN A 435 7.11 21.27 3.97
N GLY A 436 7.73 20.56 4.92
CA GLY A 436 8.28 21.18 6.13
C GLY A 436 7.24 21.41 7.24
N GLN A 437 6.04 20.84 7.15
CA GLN A 437 4.98 20.93 8.17
C GLN A 437 5.21 19.86 9.24
N PRO A 438 5.21 20.20 10.55
CA PRO A 438 5.32 19.21 11.61
C PRO A 438 4.00 18.49 11.84
N TRP A 439 4.08 17.19 12.14
CA TRP A 439 2.97 16.30 12.45
C TRP A 439 3.30 15.48 13.69
N LEU A 440 2.27 15.03 14.39
CA LEU A 440 2.38 14.04 15.47
C LEU A 440 1.57 12.80 15.09
N MET A 441 2.18 11.64 15.26
CA MET A 441 1.54 10.33 15.18
C MET A 441 1.43 9.71 16.56
N TRP A 442 0.46 8.83 16.75
CA TRP A 442 0.28 8.02 17.94
C TRP A 442 -0.63 6.84 17.64
N LYS A 443 -0.74 5.90 18.57
CA LYS A 443 -1.78 4.88 18.48
C LYS A 443 -2.88 5.12 19.52
N SER A 444 -4.10 4.65 19.23
CA SER A 444 -5.17 4.49 20.21
C SER A 444 -5.00 3.19 21.00
N ASN A 445 -5.61 3.10 22.17
CA ASN A 445 -5.55 2.00 23.10
C ASN A 445 -4.33 2.05 24.05
N ASP A 446 -4.59 1.75 25.30
CA ASP A 446 -3.62 1.71 26.40
C ASP A 446 -2.97 0.32 26.61
N GLY A 447 -3.12 -0.59 25.65
CA GLY A 447 -2.67 -1.98 25.77
C GLY A 447 -3.57 -2.89 26.63
N SER A 448 -4.63 -2.35 27.23
CA SER A 448 -5.53 -3.13 28.09
C SER A 448 -6.62 -3.90 27.34
N SER A 449 -6.83 -3.60 26.04
CA SER A 449 -7.80 -4.26 25.15
C SER A 449 -7.23 -4.36 23.74
N LEU A 450 -7.13 -5.56 23.21
CA LEU A 450 -6.61 -5.82 21.86
C LEU A 450 -7.62 -5.54 20.73
N SER A 451 -8.80 -5.03 21.04
CA SER A 451 -9.87 -4.82 20.05
C SER A 451 -9.69 -3.59 19.18
N VAL A 452 -9.08 -2.53 19.71
CA VAL A 452 -8.79 -1.27 18.99
C VAL A 452 -7.33 -0.91 19.20
N SER A 453 -6.54 -0.86 18.14
CA SER A 453 -5.14 -0.46 18.16
C SER A 453 -4.84 0.13 16.79
N ASP A 454 -5.22 1.39 16.59
CA ASP A 454 -5.16 2.07 15.31
C ASP A 454 -4.14 3.22 15.37
N VAL A 455 -3.51 3.52 14.22
CA VAL A 455 -2.57 4.63 14.09
C VAL A 455 -3.31 5.89 13.69
N TRP A 456 -3.05 6.96 14.42
CA TRP A 456 -3.61 8.29 14.23
C TRP A 456 -2.52 9.30 13.94
N ALA A 457 -2.87 10.40 13.26
CA ALA A 457 -2.00 11.57 13.09
C ALA A 457 -2.77 12.86 13.14
N ALA A 458 -2.10 13.92 13.53
CA ALA A 458 -2.60 15.28 13.40
C ALA A 458 -1.47 16.26 13.08
N PRO A 459 -1.74 17.33 12.29
CA PRO A 459 -0.77 18.39 12.07
C PRO A 459 -0.49 19.15 13.36
N LEU A 460 0.75 19.54 13.55
CA LEU A 460 1.17 20.46 14.63
C LEU A 460 1.19 21.90 14.11
N ALA A 461 0.97 22.83 15.00
CA ALA A 461 1.09 24.25 14.73
C ALA A 461 2.55 24.66 14.47
N SER A 462 2.78 25.91 14.08
CA SER A 462 4.11 26.45 13.79
C SER A 462 5.07 26.42 14.99
N ASP A 463 4.53 26.29 16.21
CA ASP A 463 5.34 26.12 17.44
C ASP A 463 5.88 24.67 17.59
N GLY A 464 5.38 23.71 16.78
CA GLY A 464 5.76 22.30 16.83
C GLY A 464 5.36 21.56 18.12
N ALA A 465 4.50 22.14 18.95
CA ALA A 465 4.14 21.60 20.25
C ALA A 465 2.64 21.74 20.58
N THR A 466 1.83 22.16 19.62
CA THR A 466 0.38 22.32 19.76
C THR A 466 -0.31 21.68 18.55
N LEU A 467 -1.45 21.01 18.73
CA LEU A 467 -2.24 20.49 17.62
C LEU A 467 -2.83 21.62 16.78
N ALA A 468 -2.71 21.54 15.45
CA ALA A 468 -3.29 22.48 14.48
C ALA A 468 -4.54 21.92 13.79
N GLY A 469 -4.89 20.66 14.01
CA GLY A 469 -6.05 20.01 13.39
C GLY A 469 -6.56 18.83 14.21
N ALA A 470 -7.71 18.30 13.79
CA ALA A 470 -8.29 17.11 14.40
C ALA A 470 -7.48 15.85 14.06
N PRO A 471 -7.44 14.85 14.97
CA PRO A 471 -6.86 13.53 14.67
C PRO A 471 -7.49 12.88 13.44
N GLN A 472 -6.67 12.30 12.59
CA GLN A 472 -7.07 11.53 11.41
C GLN A 472 -6.59 10.09 11.55
N LEU A 473 -7.43 9.13 11.15
CA LEU A 473 -7.06 7.71 11.12
C LEU A 473 -6.11 7.47 9.94
N VAL A 474 -4.89 7.09 10.25
CA VAL A 474 -3.82 6.83 9.27
C VAL A 474 -3.82 5.38 8.80
N MET A 475 -3.95 4.46 9.76
CA MET A 475 -3.98 3.02 9.50
C MET A 475 -4.78 2.33 10.60
N ALA A 476 -5.77 1.54 10.20
CA ALA A 476 -6.46 0.63 11.12
C ALA A 476 -5.68 -0.69 11.22
N LYS A 477 -5.72 -1.32 12.41
CA LYS A 477 -5.23 -2.68 12.59
C LYS A 477 -6.00 -3.65 11.71
N ASP A 478 -5.30 -4.51 10.97
CA ASP A 478 -5.91 -5.56 10.12
C ASP A 478 -5.35 -6.95 10.43
N SER A 479 -5.75 -7.52 11.55
CA SER A 479 -5.34 -8.89 11.93
C SER A 479 -5.92 -9.99 11.01
N ALA A 480 -6.89 -9.67 10.16
CA ALA A 480 -7.45 -10.62 9.19
C ALA A 480 -6.52 -10.79 7.99
N ALA A 481 -5.98 -9.69 7.44
CA ALA A 481 -4.99 -9.74 6.37
C ALA A 481 -3.58 -10.00 6.90
N HIS A 482 -3.27 -9.52 8.11
CA HIS A 482 -1.95 -9.59 8.73
C HIS A 482 -2.03 -10.26 10.13
N PRO A 483 -2.07 -11.58 10.24
CA PRO A 483 -2.28 -12.29 11.51
C PRO A 483 -1.23 -12.04 12.59
N TRP A 484 -0.08 -11.47 12.25
CA TRP A 484 0.96 -11.07 13.19
C TRP A 484 0.63 -9.76 13.93
N GLU A 485 -0.35 -8.97 13.43
CA GLU A 485 -0.80 -7.71 14.02
C GLU A 485 -1.92 -7.95 15.03
N THR A 486 -1.64 -8.62 16.14
CA THR A 486 -2.61 -8.72 17.24
C THR A 486 -2.80 -7.37 17.94
N THR A 487 -1.76 -6.53 17.97
CA THR A 487 -1.75 -5.09 18.26
C THR A 487 -1.00 -4.36 17.15
N VAL A 488 -1.06 -3.03 17.14
CA VAL A 488 -0.18 -2.13 16.36
C VAL A 488 0.38 -1.12 17.35
N ASP A 489 1.71 -1.06 17.48
CA ASP A 489 2.43 -0.26 18.46
C ASP A 489 3.50 0.62 17.78
N ASP A 490 3.97 1.66 18.47
CA ASP A 490 5.13 2.50 18.15
C ASP A 490 5.15 2.98 16.67
N PRO A 491 4.11 3.69 16.20
CA PRO A 491 4.08 4.17 14.83
C PRO A 491 5.09 5.29 14.63
N GLN A 492 5.92 5.17 13.60
CA GLN A 492 6.80 6.25 13.15
C GLN A 492 6.74 6.40 11.63
N MET A 493 6.45 7.59 11.16
CA MET A 493 6.46 7.90 9.73
C MET A 493 7.68 8.76 9.37
N VAL A 494 8.29 8.46 8.23
CA VAL A 494 9.38 9.24 7.65
C VAL A 494 9.08 9.56 6.19
N TRP A 495 9.57 10.72 5.72
CA TRP A 495 9.63 11.05 4.31
C TRP A 495 10.99 10.63 3.76
N ALA A 496 11.04 9.62 2.92
CA ALA A 496 12.28 9.11 2.36
C ALA A 496 12.03 8.51 0.96
N GLY A 497 12.97 8.71 0.04
CA GLY A 497 12.86 8.17 -1.32
C GLY A 497 11.62 8.67 -2.10
N GLY A 498 11.14 9.89 -1.81
CA GLY A 498 9.97 10.47 -2.47
C GLY A 498 8.62 9.94 -2.00
N ARG A 499 8.55 9.25 -0.87
CA ARG A 499 7.31 8.64 -0.32
C ARG A 499 7.25 8.71 1.20
N TYR A 500 6.05 8.61 1.75
CA TYR A 500 5.83 8.45 3.18
C TYR A 500 5.87 6.97 3.54
N LEU A 501 6.73 6.62 4.49
CA LEU A 501 6.89 5.27 5.01
C LEU A 501 6.53 5.27 6.49
N LEU A 502 5.47 4.56 6.86
CA LEU A 502 5.07 4.33 8.24
C LEU A 502 5.68 3.00 8.70
N PHE A 503 6.54 3.05 9.71
CA PHE A 503 7.01 1.87 10.43
C PHE A 503 6.17 1.70 11.69
N PHE A 504 5.93 0.46 12.08
CA PHE A 504 5.16 0.14 13.27
C PHE A 504 5.51 -1.26 13.75
N THR A 505 5.10 -1.60 14.93
CA THR A 505 5.33 -2.93 15.49
C THR A 505 4.00 -3.63 15.71
N GLY A 506 3.93 -4.93 15.43
CA GLY A 506 2.76 -5.76 15.65
C GLY A 506 3.02 -6.90 16.61
N GLY A 507 1.98 -7.33 17.32
CA GLY A 507 2.05 -8.44 18.26
C GLY A 507 2.13 -8.00 19.73
N ASP A 508 2.40 -8.96 20.62
CA ASP A 508 2.55 -8.72 22.04
C ASP A 508 4.04 -8.43 22.35
N TRP A 509 4.33 -7.27 22.92
CA TRP A 509 5.69 -6.84 23.26
C TRP A 509 6.41 -7.75 24.26
N GLN A 510 5.68 -8.56 25.04
CA GLN A 510 6.22 -9.60 25.92
C GLN A 510 6.44 -10.95 25.23
N SER A 511 6.47 -10.96 23.92
CA SER A 511 6.52 -12.17 23.09
C SER A 511 7.68 -12.14 22.10
N ALA A 512 8.23 -13.30 21.78
CA ALA A 512 9.16 -13.46 20.66
C ALA A 512 8.51 -13.25 19.28
N ASN A 513 7.18 -13.12 19.22
CA ASN A 513 6.42 -12.85 17.98
C ASN A 513 6.19 -11.35 17.74
N TYR A 514 6.63 -10.48 18.68
CA TYR A 514 6.65 -9.05 18.43
C TYR A 514 7.57 -8.75 17.25
N ALA A 515 7.10 -7.96 16.28
CA ALA A 515 7.79 -7.82 15.00
C ALA A 515 7.53 -6.45 14.37
N THR A 516 8.53 -5.88 13.70
CA THR A 516 8.40 -4.59 13.03
C THR A 516 7.95 -4.76 11.58
N GLY A 517 6.92 -4.01 11.18
CA GLY A 517 6.43 -3.90 9.81
C GLY A 517 6.57 -2.50 9.24
N TYR A 518 6.10 -2.34 7.99
CA TYR A 518 5.98 -1.02 7.38
C TYR A 518 4.77 -0.94 6.46
N ALA A 519 4.29 0.28 6.25
CA ALA A 519 3.27 0.63 5.28
C ALA A 519 3.73 1.82 4.42
N VAL A 520 3.19 1.94 3.23
CA VAL A 520 3.36 3.11 2.34
C VAL A 520 2.11 3.97 2.45
N CYS A 521 2.29 5.28 2.60
CA CYS A 521 1.20 6.20 2.86
C CYS A 521 1.05 7.23 1.74
N ALA A 522 -0.19 7.59 1.44
CA ALA A 522 -0.51 8.66 0.48
C ALA A 522 -0.06 10.05 0.98
N GLY A 523 0.04 10.22 2.29
CA GLY A 523 0.47 11.45 2.93
C GLY A 523 0.63 11.26 4.44
N PRO A 524 0.99 12.31 5.21
CA PRO A 524 1.13 12.22 6.66
C PRO A 524 -0.19 11.94 7.39
N ALA A 525 -1.33 12.23 6.74
CA ALA A 525 -2.67 11.91 7.23
C ALA A 525 -3.14 10.51 6.77
N GLY A 526 -2.33 9.73 6.08
CA GLY A 526 -2.72 8.47 5.45
C GLY A 526 -3.55 8.66 4.17
N PRO A 527 -4.31 7.68 3.71
CA PRO A 527 -4.29 6.31 4.23
C PRO A 527 -2.96 5.62 3.98
N CYS A 528 -2.63 4.64 4.79
CA CYS A 528 -1.45 3.80 4.62
C CYS A 528 -1.83 2.37 4.24
N THR A 529 -1.04 1.77 3.37
CA THR A 529 -1.26 0.39 2.90
C THR A 529 0.02 -0.42 3.10
N GLN A 530 -0.12 -1.63 3.61
CA GLN A 530 0.99 -2.56 3.80
C GLN A 530 1.24 -3.33 2.51
N PRO A 531 2.42 -3.19 1.89
CA PRO A 531 2.70 -3.83 0.60
C PRO A 531 3.07 -5.32 0.72
N GLN A 532 3.25 -5.85 1.93
CA GLN A 532 3.61 -7.25 2.16
C GLN A 532 2.83 -7.85 3.33
N ALA A 533 2.53 -9.15 3.23
CA ALA A 533 1.73 -9.87 4.23
C ALA A 533 2.48 -10.15 5.54
N GLY A 534 3.81 -10.05 5.55
CA GLY A 534 4.65 -10.34 6.70
C GLY A 534 5.46 -9.14 7.18
N PRO A 535 6.02 -9.19 8.39
CA PRO A 535 6.83 -8.11 8.93
C PRO A 535 8.20 -7.98 8.23
N LEU A 536 8.79 -6.80 8.33
CA LEU A 536 10.13 -6.46 7.85
C LEU A 536 11.22 -7.06 8.74
N LEU A 537 11.00 -7.09 10.05
CA LEU A 537 11.95 -7.56 11.05
C LEU A 537 11.23 -8.45 12.07
N THR A 538 11.73 -9.67 12.24
CA THR A 538 11.26 -10.68 13.21
C THR A 538 12.40 -11.09 14.15
N SER A 539 12.11 -11.92 15.14
CA SER A 539 13.13 -12.54 15.98
C SER A 539 14.26 -13.17 15.18
N TYR A 540 15.49 -12.91 15.59
CA TYR A 540 16.70 -13.46 14.97
C TYR A 540 17.79 -13.63 16.01
N GLY A 541 18.74 -14.54 15.80
CA GLY A 541 19.94 -14.76 16.61
C GLY A 541 19.88 -14.24 18.05
N PRO A 542 20.44 -13.03 18.34
CA PRO A 542 20.48 -12.47 19.68
C PRO A 542 19.21 -11.71 20.12
N ALA A 543 18.25 -11.46 19.24
CA ALA A 543 17.10 -10.60 19.48
C ALA A 543 15.78 -11.38 19.39
N ALA A 544 15.01 -11.42 20.48
CA ALA A 544 13.66 -11.98 20.52
C ALA A 544 12.62 -10.86 20.59
N GLY A 545 11.64 -10.87 19.69
CA GLY A 545 10.60 -9.86 19.61
C GLY A 545 11.13 -8.43 19.34
N PRO A 546 11.82 -8.17 18.21
CA PRO A 546 12.35 -6.85 17.90
C PRO A 546 11.23 -5.87 17.52
N GLY A 547 11.13 -4.75 18.24
CA GLY A 547 10.10 -3.75 18.00
C GLY A 547 10.23 -2.50 18.86
N GLY A 548 9.21 -1.66 18.86
CA GLY A 548 9.20 -0.39 19.57
C GLY A 548 10.27 0.56 19.04
N GLY A 549 10.37 0.72 17.70
CA GLY A 549 11.54 1.33 17.10
C GLY A 549 11.32 2.66 16.45
N SER A 550 12.42 3.40 16.29
CA SER A 550 12.43 4.69 15.61
C SER A 550 13.56 4.79 14.57
N LEU A 551 13.47 5.77 13.68
CA LEU A 551 14.39 5.99 12.58
C LEU A 551 15.01 7.39 12.63
N ALA A 552 16.32 7.46 12.33
CA ALA A 552 16.98 8.73 12.08
C ALA A 552 18.05 8.57 10.97
N SER A 553 18.39 9.69 10.34
CA SER A 553 19.43 9.71 9.30
C SER A 553 20.68 10.47 9.78
N ASP A 554 21.84 10.08 9.24
CA ASP A 554 23.07 10.84 9.38
C ASP A 554 23.14 12.02 8.39
N ALA A 555 24.23 12.81 8.45
CA ALA A 555 24.43 13.94 7.54
C ALA A 555 24.65 13.53 6.08
N ALA A 556 24.98 12.26 5.83
CA ALA A 556 25.16 11.72 4.48
C ALA A 556 23.86 11.12 3.92
N GLY A 557 22.76 11.12 4.69
CA GLY A 557 21.47 10.56 4.32
C GLY A 557 21.37 9.05 4.50
N ASN A 558 22.29 8.43 5.24
CA ASN A 558 22.16 7.02 5.63
C ASN A 558 21.15 6.90 6.77
N TRP A 559 20.22 5.96 6.67
CA TRP A 559 19.19 5.74 7.66
C TRP A 559 19.56 4.61 8.63
N PHE A 560 19.12 4.77 9.87
CA PHE A 560 19.30 3.81 10.96
C PHE A 560 17.96 3.61 11.67
N MET A 561 17.63 2.35 11.94
CA MET A 561 16.49 1.96 12.77
C MET A 561 17.01 1.51 14.14
N ALA A 562 16.60 2.21 15.19
CA ALA A 562 16.74 1.76 16.56
C ALA A 562 15.52 0.92 16.93
N TYR A 563 15.69 -0.16 17.68
CA TYR A 563 14.61 -1.00 18.19
C TYR A 563 15.04 -1.71 19.49
N ALA A 564 14.08 -2.08 20.29
CA ALA A 564 14.31 -2.87 21.47
C ALA A 564 14.01 -4.35 21.19
N ALA A 565 14.75 -5.26 21.82
CA ALA A 565 14.47 -6.68 21.77
C ALA A 565 14.89 -7.38 23.07
N TRP A 566 14.17 -8.44 23.42
CA TRP A 566 14.50 -9.32 24.53
C TRP A 566 15.67 -10.24 24.19
N SER A 567 16.40 -10.68 25.22
CA SER A 567 17.31 -11.81 25.08
C SER A 567 16.53 -13.10 24.79
N PRO A 568 17.00 -13.98 23.90
CA PRO A 568 16.32 -15.24 23.61
C PRO A 568 16.07 -16.08 24.87
N GLY A 569 14.84 -16.59 24.99
CA GLY A 569 14.42 -17.45 26.09
C GLY A 569 13.93 -16.72 27.34
N CYS A 570 13.97 -15.36 27.36
CA CYS A 570 13.43 -14.57 28.48
C CYS A 570 12.79 -13.27 27.94
N THR A 571 11.52 -13.33 27.61
CA THR A 571 10.76 -12.22 26.99
C THR A 571 9.88 -11.46 27.98
N SER A 572 10.30 -11.36 29.24
CA SER A 572 9.61 -10.55 30.25
C SER A 572 10.56 -10.10 31.37
N TYR A 573 10.20 -9.03 32.05
CA TYR A 573 10.91 -8.59 33.24
C TYR A 573 10.82 -9.62 34.41
N GLY A 574 9.74 -10.43 34.42
CA GLY A 574 9.51 -11.45 35.44
C GLY A 574 10.56 -12.56 35.45
N CYS A 575 11.19 -12.87 34.33
CA CYS A 575 12.31 -13.82 34.24
C CYS A 575 13.69 -13.12 34.30
N GLY A 576 13.75 -11.82 34.60
CA GLY A 576 14.99 -11.03 34.63
C GLY A 576 15.44 -10.56 33.22
N GLY A 577 14.57 -10.62 32.23
CA GLY A 577 14.83 -10.13 30.86
C GLY A 577 15.01 -8.62 30.83
N LYS A 578 15.68 -8.15 29.80
CA LYS A 578 15.86 -6.74 29.47
C LYS A 578 15.51 -6.52 28.00
N ARG A 579 14.83 -5.43 27.69
CA ARG A 579 14.62 -4.96 26.32
C ARG A 579 15.88 -4.19 25.88
N GLN A 580 16.85 -4.93 25.34
CA GLN A 580 18.14 -4.38 24.93
C GLN A 580 17.99 -3.54 23.66
N LEU A 581 18.79 -2.46 23.56
CA LEU A 581 18.81 -1.60 22.37
C LEU A 581 19.62 -2.24 21.24
N TYR A 582 19.03 -2.30 20.08
CA TYR A 582 19.68 -2.61 18.81
C TYR A 582 19.57 -1.42 17.86
N VAL A 583 20.58 -1.22 17.01
CA VAL A 583 20.52 -0.21 15.94
C VAL A 583 21.06 -0.83 14.65
N SER A 584 20.23 -0.83 13.62
CA SER A 584 20.54 -1.43 12.32
C SER A 584 20.55 -0.38 11.22
N PRO A 585 21.49 -0.45 10.27
CA PRO A 585 21.35 0.30 9.01
C PRO A 585 20.10 -0.18 8.26
N ILE A 586 19.38 0.78 7.69
CA ILE A 586 18.19 0.51 6.87
C ILE A 586 18.27 1.33 5.57
N THR A 587 17.91 0.72 4.46
CA THR A 587 17.84 1.38 3.17
C THR A 587 16.38 1.75 2.88
N LEU A 588 16.12 3.04 2.65
CA LEU A 588 14.80 3.63 2.34
C LEU A 588 14.88 4.28 0.93
N ARG A 589 14.79 3.47 -0.13
CA ARG A 589 14.91 3.97 -1.52
C ARG A 589 13.56 3.92 -2.22
#